data_58d5d0169dc1bacdffa53130aca33280
#
_entry.id   58d5d0169dc1bacdffa53130aca33280
#
_cell.length_a   1.000
_cell.length_b   1.000
_cell.length_c   1.000
_cell.angle_alpha   90.00
_cell.angle_beta   90.00
_cell.angle_gamma   90.00
#
_symmetry.space_group_name_H-M   'P 1'
#
loop_
_entity.id
_entity.type
_entity.pdbx_description
1 polymer ?
#
loop_
_entity_poly.entity_id
_entity_poly.type
_entity_poly.pdbx_seq_one_letter_code
_entity_poly.pdbx_strand_id
1 'polypeptide(L)'
;MTSTTVAARLVDGVRAIPADQWDACAGTANPFVSHAFLSALEESGSTGGRSGWQPIPIVVDDADGVPVGIAPAYAKSHSQGEYVFDHGWADAWERAGGAYYPKLQVAAPFSPVPGPRLLLRDADAAPALIAALEAVTDRHGLSSAHATFIAPDQLPLFEQAGWLVREGTQFHWANQGYASFDDFLAALASRKRKAIRKEREAAVAGLTIRHLTGTDIRPEHWDAFWTFYQDTGSRKWGQPYLTHGFFPLLAERMADRVLLILAERDGRPIEGALNLIGADTLYGRYWGCTEEVPFLHFELCYYQAIDAAIARGLKTVEAGAQGEHKLARGYVPVPTWSAHYIPDPGFRRAIGDFLVRERAAVEHQNACLSELAPFRKGEA
;
A
#
# COMPACT_ATOMS: atom_id res chain seq x y z
N MET A 1 -31.18 27.42 -6.37
CA MET A 1 -30.32 26.32 -5.96
C MET A 1 -29.76 26.66 -4.61
N THR A 2 -30.30 26.09 -3.54
CA THR A 2 -29.79 26.28 -2.18
C THR A 2 -28.44 25.56 -2.10
N SER A 3 -27.37 26.36 -1.99
CA SER A 3 -26.03 25.80 -1.69
C SER A 3 -26.13 25.17 -0.31
N THR A 4 -26.24 23.84 -0.27
CA THR A 4 -26.11 23.08 0.97
C THR A 4 -24.67 23.25 1.40
N THR A 5 -24.44 24.01 2.46
CA THR A 5 -23.08 24.15 3.03
C THR A 5 -22.71 22.81 3.65
N VAL A 6 -21.94 22.02 2.91
CA VAL A 6 -21.41 20.75 3.40
C VAL A 6 -20.28 21.09 4.38
N ALA A 7 -20.46 20.79 5.65
CA ALA A 7 -19.45 21.04 6.68
C ALA A 7 -18.51 19.84 6.78
N ALA A 8 -17.20 20.09 6.64
CA ALA A 8 -16.20 19.09 6.95
C ALA A 8 -15.77 19.20 8.41
N ARG A 9 -15.57 18.09 9.09
CA ARG A 9 -15.08 17.99 10.46
C ARG A 9 -13.87 17.08 10.59
N LEU A 10 -13.01 17.39 11.54
CA LEU A 10 -11.93 16.51 12.00
C LEU A 10 -12.47 15.58 13.07
N VAL A 11 -11.98 14.33 13.06
CA VAL A 11 -12.29 13.37 14.12
C VAL A 11 -11.00 12.84 14.75
N ASP A 12 -11.08 12.39 16.00
CA ASP A 12 -9.96 11.86 16.75
C ASP A 12 -9.82 10.34 16.49
N GLY A 13 -9.34 10.01 15.28
CA GLY A 13 -9.11 8.66 14.84
C GLY A 13 -10.28 7.97 14.13
N VAL A 14 -9.97 6.84 13.52
CA VAL A 14 -10.92 6.01 12.76
C VAL A 14 -12.02 5.46 13.67
N ARG A 15 -11.67 5.10 14.90
CA ARG A 15 -12.59 4.54 15.91
C ARG A 15 -13.67 5.51 16.39
N ALA A 16 -13.54 6.81 16.08
CA ALA A 16 -14.58 7.80 16.36
C ALA A 16 -15.77 7.72 15.40
N ILE A 17 -15.67 6.93 14.33
CA ILE A 17 -16.72 6.71 13.33
C ILE A 17 -17.18 5.25 13.43
N PRO A 18 -18.50 4.97 13.45
CA PRO A 18 -19.00 3.60 13.39
C PRO A 18 -18.47 2.84 12.16
N ALA A 19 -18.13 1.57 12.36
CA ALA A 19 -17.49 0.76 11.30
C ALA A 19 -18.36 0.65 10.04
N ASP A 20 -19.66 0.48 10.20
CA ASP A 20 -20.62 0.42 9.09
C ASP A 20 -20.68 1.73 8.28
N GLN A 21 -20.61 2.88 8.96
CA GLN A 21 -20.58 4.18 8.30
C GLN A 21 -19.25 4.45 7.58
N TRP A 22 -18.13 4.04 8.20
CA TRP A 22 -16.81 4.12 7.56
C TRP A 22 -16.76 3.25 6.30
N ASP A 23 -17.15 1.98 6.44
CA ASP A 23 -17.06 1.01 5.35
C ASP A 23 -18.10 1.26 4.25
N ALA A 24 -19.22 1.97 4.56
CA ALA A 24 -20.11 2.50 3.54
C ALA A 24 -19.45 3.53 2.61
N CYS A 25 -18.46 4.28 3.11
CA CYS A 25 -17.64 5.19 2.30
C CYS A 25 -16.45 4.46 1.66
N ALA A 26 -15.75 3.59 2.41
CA ALA A 26 -14.54 2.91 1.97
C ALA A 26 -14.80 1.80 0.93
N GLY A 27 -15.99 1.22 0.94
CA GLY A 27 -16.31 0.02 0.19
C GLY A 27 -15.56 -1.21 0.72
N THR A 28 -15.71 -2.33 0.04
CA THR A 28 -15.15 -3.63 0.45
C THR A 28 -13.99 -4.12 -0.40
N ALA A 29 -13.62 -3.36 -1.45
CA ALA A 29 -12.66 -3.83 -2.45
C ALA A 29 -11.20 -3.82 -1.94
N ASN A 30 -10.82 -2.76 -1.25
CA ASN A 30 -9.45 -2.57 -0.76
C ASN A 30 -9.39 -2.73 0.76
N PRO A 31 -8.74 -3.78 1.29
CA PRO A 31 -8.71 -4.05 2.72
C PRO A 31 -7.94 -2.99 3.54
N PHE A 32 -7.03 -2.24 2.93
CA PHE A 32 -6.16 -1.27 3.61
C PHE A 32 -6.83 0.05 4.01
N VAL A 33 -8.01 0.32 3.49
CA VAL A 33 -8.81 1.50 3.84
C VAL A 33 -10.07 1.15 4.64
N SER A 34 -10.27 -0.14 4.95
CA SER A 34 -11.39 -0.61 5.79
C SER A 34 -11.24 -0.09 7.22
N HIS A 35 -12.38 0.09 7.89
CA HIS A 35 -12.39 0.40 9.33
C HIS A 35 -11.62 -0.64 10.14
N ALA A 36 -11.78 -1.93 9.82
CA ALA A 36 -11.12 -3.02 10.50
C ALA A 36 -9.58 -2.90 10.48
N PHE A 37 -9.00 -2.61 9.31
CA PHE A 37 -7.54 -2.47 9.16
C PHE A 37 -7.01 -1.22 9.87
N LEU A 38 -7.63 -0.07 9.62
CA LEU A 38 -7.14 1.21 10.15
C LEU A 38 -7.33 1.31 11.65
N SER A 39 -8.46 0.83 12.18
CA SER A 39 -8.70 0.78 13.64
C SER A 39 -7.77 -0.20 14.35
N ALA A 40 -7.37 -1.30 13.71
CA ALA A 40 -6.36 -2.22 14.25
C ALA A 40 -4.98 -1.55 14.36
N LEU A 41 -4.58 -0.71 13.40
CA LEU A 41 -3.35 0.08 13.50
C LEU A 41 -3.38 1.07 14.66
N GLU A 42 -4.51 1.74 14.89
CA GLU A 42 -4.68 2.67 16.01
C GLU A 42 -4.68 1.95 17.36
N GLU A 43 -5.49 0.91 17.50
CA GLU A 43 -5.64 0.18 18.76
C GLU A 43 -4.36 -0.52 19.20
N SER A 44 -3.61 -1.06 18.23
CA SER A 44 -2.32 -1.67 18.50
C SER A 44 -1.22 -0.65 18.85
N GLY A 45 -1.46 0.66 18.66
CA GLY A 45 -0.45 1.69 18.80
C GLY A 45 0.58 1.71 17.66
N SER A 46 0.30 1.04 16.53
CA SER A 46 1.12 1.13 15.32
C SER A 46 0.99 2.52 14.68
N THR A 47 -0.18 3.16 14.78
CA THR A 47 -0.40 4.60 14.51
C THR A 47 -0.81 5.31 15.79
N GLY A 48 -0.68 6.64 15.82
CA GLY A 48 -0.88 7.44 17.02
C GLY A 48 0.35 7.48 17.94
N GLY A 49 0.24 8.20 19.06
CA GLY A 49 1.28 8.27 20.07
C GLY A 49 2.65 8.69 19.54
N ARG A 50 3.65 7.81 19.67
CA ARG A 50 5.05 8.07 19.25
C ARG A 50 5.38 7.59 17.84
N SER A 51 4.41 7.04 17.10
CA SER A 51 4.66 6.50 15.75
C SER A 51 4.96 7.57 14.71
N GLY A 52 4.68 8.84 15.01
CA GLY A 52 4.75 9.95 14.06
C GLY A 52 3.61 9.96 13.02
N TRP A 53 2.62 9.10 13.19
CA TRP A 53 1.38 9.02 12.39
C TRP A 53 0.18 9.31 13.29
N GLN A 54 -0.12 10.60 13.55
CA GLN A 54 -1.26 10.96 14.38
C GLN A 54 -2.53 10.94 13.53
N PRO A 55 -3.49 10.02 13.78
CA PRO A 55 -4.74 9.97 13.03
C PRO A 55 -5.56 11.23 13.24
N ILE A 56 -6.04 11.83 12.16
CA ILE A 56 -6.94 12.98 12.13
C ILE A 56 -7.86 12.88 10.90
N PRO A 57 -8.67 11.82 10.75
CA PRO A 57 -9.56 11.69 9.61
C PRO A 57 -10.41 12.93 9.41
N ILE A 58 -10.63 13.28 8.13
CA ILE A 58 -11.51 14.38 7.73
C ILE A 58 -12.80 13.79 7.19
N VAL A 59 -13.92 14.24 7.68
CA VAL A 59 -15.24 13.70 7.38
C VAL A 59 -16.14 14.79 6.82
N VAL A 60 -16.86 14.45 5.77
CA VAL A 60 -17.96 15.25 5.20
C VAL A 60 -19.24 14.47 5.46
N ASP A 61 -20.19 15.12 6.15
CA ASP A 61 -21.47 14.53 6.50
C ASP A 61 -22.60 15.08 5.60
N ASP A 62 -23.66 14.28 5.45
CA ASP A 62 -24.92 14.74 4.86
C ASP A 62 -25.72 15.59 5.85
N ALA A 63 -26.94 15.99 5.46
CA ALA A 63 -27.82 16.82 6.29
C ALA A 63 -28.26 16.12 7.60
N ASP A 64 -28.22 14.81 7.64
CA ASP A 64 -28.59 13.98 8.80
C ASP A 64 -27.37 13.67 9.70
N GLY A 65 -26.20 14.18 9.36
CA GLY A 65 -24.95 13.96 10.10
C GLY A 65 -24.30 12.59 9.85
N VAL A 66 -24.63 11.94 8.73
CA VAL A 66 -24.05 10.65 8.35
C VAL A 66 -22.93 10.86 7.33
N PRO A 67 -21.76 10.25 7.50
CA PRO A 67 -20.63 10.39 6.57
C PRO A 67 -21.00 10.04 5.13
N VAL A 68 -20.73 10.96 4.20
CA VAL A 68 -20.81 10.78 2.76
C VAL A 68 -19.44 10.74 2.09
N GLY A 69 -18.43 11.26 2.79
CA GLY A 69 -17.05 11.23 2.35
C GLY A 69 -16.07 11.28 3.51
N ILE A 70 -15.00 10.52 3.42
CA ILE A 70 -13.96 10.43 4.46
C ILE A 70 -12.57 10.45 3.78
N ALA A 71 -11.65 11.25 4.30
CA ALA A 71 -10.23 11.15 3.98
C ALA A 71 -9.46 10.56 5.20
N PRO A 72 -8.81 9.40 5.09
CA PRO A 72 -7.99 8.82 6.15
C PRO A 72 -6.69 9.60 6.29
N ALA A 73 -6.76 10.73 6.99
CA ALA A 73 -5.69 11.69 7.12
C ALA A 73 -4.90 11.52 8.44
N TYR A 74 -3.63 11.88 8.38
CA TYR A 74 -2.68 11.79 9.48
C TYR A 74 -1.82 13.06 9.55
N ALA A 75 -1.63 13.62 10.74
CA ALA A 75 -0.57 14.59 10.97
C ALA A 75 0.76 13.83 11.14
N LYS A 76 1.74 14.14 10.29
CA LYS A 76 3.01 13.44 10.22
C LYS A 76 4.16 14.26 10.77
N SER A 77 4.93 13.69 11.69
CA SER A 77 6.15 14.30 12.23
C SER A 77 7.44 13.88 11.52
N HIS A 78 7.34 12.98 10.53
CA HIS A 78 8.44 12.48 9.69
C HIS A 78 7.87 11.75 8.46
N SER A 79 8.67 11.44 7.42
CA SER A 79 8.22 10.76 6.19
C SER A 79 8.41 9.23 6.20
N GLN A 80 8.69 8.61 7.35
CA GLN A 80 8.84 7.17 7.43
C GLN A 80 7.49 6.46 7.25
N GLY A 81 7.52 5.33 6.53
CA GLY A 81 6.35 4.47 6.31
C GLY A 81 5.38 4.94 5.23
N GLU A 82 5.72 5.98 4.46
CA GLU A 82 4.88 6.53 3.37
C GLU A 82 5.17 5.91 2.02
N TYR A 83 6.41 5.46 1.78
CA TYR A 83 6.92 4.87 0.54
C TYR A 83 6.86 5.80 -0.70
N VAL A 84 6.50 7.06 -0.53
CA VAL A 84 6.71 8.15 -1.50
C VAL A 84 7.75 9.07 -0.89
N PHE A 85 8.97 8.98 -1.41
CA PHE A 85 10.13 9.61 -0.77
C PHE A 85 10.19 11.11 -1.10
N ASP A 86 10.02 11.94 -0.09
CA ASP A 86 10.04 13.40 -0.17
C ASP A 86 11.18 14.03 0.68
N HIS A 87 12.17 13.24 1.07
CA HIS A 87 13.31 13.72 1.87
C HIS A 87 14.04 14.90 1.21
N GLY A 88 14.21 14.86 -0.13
CA GLY A 88 14.81 15.98 -0.86
C GLY A 88 13.97 17.26 -0.81
N TRP A 89 12.66 17.14 -0.67
CA TRP A 89 11.77 18.31 -0.49
C TRP A 89 11.91 18.86 0.93
N ALA A 90 11.94 17.98 1.93
CA ALA A 90 12.16 18.37 3.32
C ALA A 90 13.50 19.10 3.48
N ASP A 91 14.59 18.51 2.97
CA ASP A 91 15.92 19.13 3.01
C ASP A 91 15.97 20.49 2.29
N ALA A 92 15.29 20.64 1.16
CA ALA A 92 15.24 21.87 0.41
C ALA A 92 14.48 22.97 1.17
N TRP A 93 13.34 22.62 1.78
CA TRP A 93 12.52 23.54 2.56
C TRP A 93 13.23 23.98 3.84
N GLU A 94 13.85 23.07 4.56
CA GLU A 94 14.62 23.36 5.77
C GLU A 94 15.83 24.26 5.49
N ARG A 95 16.55 24.03 4.39
CA ARG A 95 17.63 24.93 3.94
C ARG A 95 17.13 26.34 3.57
N ALA A 96 15.88 26.46 3.15
CA ALA A 96 15.24 27.76 2.90
C ALA A 96 14.72 28.43 4.19
N GLY A 97 14.90 27.80 5.35
CA GLY A 97 14.49 28.33 6.66
C GLY A 97 13.07 27.96 7.07
N GLY A 98 12.39 27.06 6.34
CA GLY A 98 11.08 26.54 6.67
C GLY A 98 11.14 25.31 7.58
N ALA A 99 10.02 24.95 8.21
CA ALA A 99 9.82 23.69 8.92
C ALA A 99 8.99 22.75 8.03
N TYR A 100 9.54 21.60 7.64
CA TYR A 100 8.79 20.66 6.78
C TYR A 100 7.77 19.84 7.56
N TYR A 101 8.07 19.52 8.79
CA TYR A 101 7.15 18.80 9.67
C TYR A 101 6.55 19.73 10.73
N PRO A 102 5.28 19.53 11.13
CA PRO A 102 4.37 18.50 10.66
C PRO A 102 3.80 18.78 9.27
N LYS A 103 3.41 17.71 8.56
CA LYS A 103 2.69 17.73 7.29
C LYS A 103 1.42 16.89 7.38
N LEU A 104 0.46 17.09 6.48
CA LEU A 104 -0.74 16.27 6.37
C LEU A 104 -0.53 15.13 5.37
N GLN A 105 -0.97 13.92 5.73
CA GLN A 105 -0.83 12.72 4.89
C GLN A 105 -2.14 11.97 4.78
N VAL A 106 -2.65 11.74 3.58
CA VAL A 106 -3.76 10.84 3.29
C VAL A 106 -3.20 9.55 2.71
N ALA A 107 -3.31 8.46 3.44
CA ALA A 107 -2.67 7.18 3.07
C ALA A 107 -3.28 5.98 3.81
N ALA A 108 -2.97 4.79 3.32
CA ALA A 108 -2.99 3.58 4.13
C ALA A 108 -1.63 3.46 4.83
N PRO A 109 -1.52 3.61 6.16
CA PRO A 109 -0.24 3.64 6.86
C PRO A 109 0.58 2.39 6.60
N PHE A 110 1.89 2.56 6.42
CA PHE A 110 2.87 1.49 6.22
C PHE A 110 2.57 0.59 5.00
N SER A 111 1.73 1.06 4.06
CA SER A 111 1.21 0.24 2.97
C SER A 111 1.28 1.00 1.64
N PRO A 112 2.29 0.71 0.77
CA PRO A 112 2.39 1.29 -0.56
C PRO A 112 1.42 0.60 -1.53
N VAL A 113 0.12 0.70 -1.24
CA VAL A 113 -0.96 0.05 -1.99
C VAL A 113 -1.80 1.11 -2.68
N PRO A 114 -1.90 1.11 -4.01
CA PRO A 114 -2.85 1.93 -4.73
C PRO A 114 -4.30 1.68 -4.28
N GLY A 115 -5.06 2.76 -4.16
CA GLY A 115 -6.45 2.65 -3.73
C GLY A 115 -7.09 4.01 -3.45
N PRO A 116 -8.37 4.03 -3.05
CA PRO A 116 -9.06 5.28 -2.76
C PRO A 116 -8.39 6.01 -1.60
N ARG A 117 -8.25 7.32 -1.78
CA ARG A 117 -7.78 8.25 -0.74
C ARG A 117 -8.87 9.22 -0.32
N LEU A 118 -9.87 9.36 -1.15
CA LEU A 118 -11.18 9.92 -0.80
C LEU A 118 -12.14 8.72 -0.75
N LEU A 119 -12.58 8.35 0.45
CA LEU A 119 -13.56 7.29 0.67
C LEU A 119 -14.93 7.91 0.48
N LEU A 120 -15.66 7.54 -0.57
CA LEU A 120 -16.85 8.26 -1.02
C LEU A 120 -18.05 7.33 -1.08
N ARG A 121 -19.06 7.58 -0.21
CA ARG A 121 -20.40 7.06 -0.37
C ARG A 121 -21.17 7.87 -1.42
N ASP A 122 -20.87 9.17 -1.49
CA ASP A 122 -21.38 10.09 -2.49
C ASP A 122 -20.20 10.80 -3.19
N ALA A 123 -20.12 10.67 -4.50
CA ALA A 123 -19.05 11.25 -5.31
C ALA A 123 -19.01 12.79 -5.22
N ASP A 124 -20.16 13.44 -4.99
CA ASP A 124 -20.26 14.89 -4.87
C ASP A 124 -19.57 15.44 -3.59
N ALA A 125 -19.21 14.57 -2.64
CA ALA A 125 -18.43 14.96 -1.46
C ALA A 125 -16.94 15.19 -1.74
N ALA A 126 -16.40 14.75 -2.88
CA ALA A 126 -14.97 14.80 -3.18
C ALA A 126 -14.39 16.23 -3.19
N PRO A 127 -15.00 17.23 -3.84
CA PRO A 127 -14.49 18.60 -3.81
C PRO A 127 -14.46 19.19 -2.38
N ALA A 128 -15.46 18.88 -1.56
CA ALA A 128 -15.51 19.35 -0.17
C ALA A 128 -14.41 18.71 0.69
N LEU A 129 -14.10 17.41 0.48
CA LEU A 129 -12.98 16.74 1.16
C LEU A 129 -11.64 17.34 0.77
N ILE A 130 -11.40 17.60 -0.51
CA ILE A 130 -10.14 18.20 -0.98
C ILE A 130 -9.99 19.62 -0.41
N ALA A 131 -11.04 20.43 -0.49
CA ALA A 131 -11.02 21.77 0.11
C ALA A 131 -10.79 21.74 1.63
N ALA A 132 -11.30 20.72 2.32
CA ALA A 132 -11.06 20.54 3.75
C ALA A 132 -9.61 20.15 4.06
N LEU A 133 -8.98 19.30 3.23
CA LEU A 133 -7.54 18.96 3.34
C LEU A 133 -6.68 20.23 3.20
N GLU A 134 -6.96 21.07 2.23
CA GLU A 134 -6.29 22.36 2.02
C GLU A 134 -6.50 23.30 3.22
N ALA A 135 -7.75 23.47 3.66
CA ALA A 135 -8.09 24.34 4.77
C ALA A 135 -7.46 23.90 6.11
N VAL A 136 -7.36 22.59 6.35
CA VAL A 136 -6.66 22.04 7.53
C VAL A 136 -5.16 22.33 7.44
N THR A 137 -4.57 22.13 6.28
CA THR A 137 -3.15 22.41 6.03
C THR A 137 -2.83 23.88 6.31
N ASP A 138 -3.61 24.79 5.75
CA ASP A 138 -3.39 26.24 5.90
C ASP A 138 -3.64 26.73 7.34
N ARG A 139 -4.75 26.31 7.97
CA ARG A 139 -5.12 26.75 9.33
C ARG A 139 -4.14 26.30 10.40
N HIS A 140 -3.57 25.13 10.24
CA HIS A 140 -2.62 24.57 11.19
C HIS A 140 -1.15 24.89 10.85
N GLY A 141 -0.90 25.66 9.78
CA GLY A 141 0.45 26.01 9.35
C GLY A 141 1.29 24.81 8.98
N LEU A 142 0.67 23.75 8.43
CA LEU A 142 1.38 22.57 7.97
C LEU A 142 2.13 22.92 6.67
N SER A 143 3.28 22.29 6.46
CA SER A 143 4.08 22.57 5.26
C SER A 143 3.40 22.16 3.96
N SER A 144 2.58 21.13 4.02
CA SER A 144 2.00 20.48 2.85
C SER A 144 0.90 19.48 3.22
N ALA A 145 0.08 19.09 2.24
CA ALA A 145 -0.75 17.89 2.28
C ALA A 145 -0.40 16.95 1.14
N HIS A 146 -0.37 15.68 1.43
CA HIS A 146 -0.02 14.62 0.48
C HIS A 146 -1.09 13.53 0.48
N ALA A 147 -1.54 13.12 -0.71
CA ALA A 147 -2.31 11.90 -0.91
C ALA A 147 -1.43 10.93 -1.72
N THR A 148 -1.06 9.79 -1.13
CA THR A 148 -0.09 8.86 -1.75
C THR A 148 -0.76 7.58 -2.22
N PHE A 149 -0.31 7.01 -3.34
CA PHE A 149 -0.88 5.81 -3.97
C PHE A 149 -2.37 5.94 -4.26
N ILE A 150 -2.74 7.04 -4.93
CA ILE A 150 -4.12 7.35 -5.29
C ILE A 150 -4.62 6.37 -6.34
N ALA A 151 -5.87 5.91 -6.20
CA ALA A 151 -6.55 5.16 -7.25
C ALA A 151 -6.65 5.98 -8.55
N PRO A 152 -6.43 5.38 -9.73
CA PRO A 152 -6.40 6.11 -11.01
C PRO A 152 -7.65 6.95 -11.30
N ASP A 153 -8.81 6.47 -10.88
CA ASP A 153 -10.10 7.15 -11.07
C ASP A 153 -10.27 8.41 -10.19
N GLN A 154 -9.51 8.51 -9.08
CA GLN A 154 -9.52 9.67 -8.20
C GLN A 154 -8.48 10.73 -8.59
N LEU A 155 -7.49 10.39 -9.40
CA LEU A 155 -6.42 11.33 -9.78
C LEU A 155 -6.95 12.64 -10.41
N PRO A 156 -7.93 12.61 -11.34
CA PRO A 156 -8.49 13.82 -11.92
C PRO A 156 -9.11 14.79 -10.91
N LEU A 157 -9.60 14.29 -9.77
CA LEU A 157 -10.20 15.14 -8.71
C LEU A 157 -9.13 16.04 -8.07
N PHE A 158 -7.94 15.51 -7.80
CA PHE A 158 -6.81 16.26 -7.27
C PHE A 158 -6.21 17.21 -8.32
N GLU A 159 -6.14 16.78 -9.59
CA GLU A 159 -5.66 17.63 -10.69
C GLU A 159 -6.57 18.84 -10.90
N GLN A 160 -7.89 18.65 -10.88
CA GLN A 160 -8.88 19.73 -10.99
C GLN A 160 -8.79 20.71 -9.83
N ALA A 161 -8.49 20.26 -8.63
CA ALA A 161 -8.20 21.09 -7.46
C ALA A 161 -6.83 21.78 -7.54
N GLY A 162 -6.05 21.48 -8.57
CA GLY A 162 -4.74 22.08 -8.83
C GLY A 162 -3.61 21.52 -7.96
N TRP A 163 -3.73 20.34 -7.38
CA TRP A 163 -2.63 19.67 -6.69
C TRP A 163 -1.53 19.25 -7.68
N LEU A 164 -0.30 19.24 -7.21
CA LEU A 164 0.84 18.76 -7.99
C LEU A 164 0.83 17.23 -8.02
N VAL A 165 0.86 16.64 -9.20
CA VAL A 165 0.85 15.18 -9.37
C VAL A 165 2.27 14.66 -9.57
N ARG A 166 2.62 13.64 -8.80
CA ARG A 166 3.86 12.87 -8.91
C ARG A 166 3.57 11.46 -9.37
N GLU A 167 4.33 10.99 -10.36
CA GLU A 167 4.29 9.62 -10.85
C GLU A 167 5.43 8.81 -10.22
N GLY A 168 5.13 7.56 -9.86
CA GLY A 168 6.07 6.55 -9.41
C GLY A 168 5.85 5.23 -10.14
N THR A 169 6.64 4.22 -9.80
CA THR A 169 6.56 2.89 -10.41
C THR A 169 6.48 1.81 -9.36
N GLN A 170 5.57 0.86 -9.57
CA GLN A 170 5.55 -0.43 -8.88
C GLN A 170 5.61 -1.58 -9.90
N PHE A 171 5.68 -2.81 -9.41
CA PHE A 171 5.69 -4.00 -10.24
C PHE A 171 4.54 -4.91 -9.82
N HIS A 172 3.58 -5.11 -10.72
CA HIS A 172 2.42 -5.97 -10.49
C HIS A 172 2.45 -7.15 -11.45
N TRP A 173 1.97 -8.30 -10.97
CA TRP A 173 1.63 -9.42 -11.84
C TRP A 173 0.14 -9.35 -12.18
N ALA A 174 -0.18 -9.53 -13.46
CA ALA A 174 -1.54 -9.54 -13.96
C ALA A 174 -1.91 -10.94 -14.47
N ASN A 175 -3.07 -11.46 -14.02
CA ASN A 175 -3.63 -12.70 -14.53
C ASN A 175 -4.25 -12.48 -15.91
N GLN A 176 -3.63 -13.00 -16.95
CA GLN A 176 -4.10 -12.95 -18.34
C GLN A 176 -5.05 -14.11 -18.67
N GLY A 177 -5.79 -14.64 -17.68
CA GLY A 177 -6.67 -15.78 -17.84
C GLY A 177 -5.97 -17.12 -17.60
N TYR A 178 -4.86 -17.14 -16.89
CA TYR A 178 -4.14 -18.36 -16.52
C TYR A 178 -5.01 -19.21 -15.58
N ALA A 179 -5.21 -20.49 -15.93
CA ALA A 179 -5.90 -21.46 -15.09
C ALA A 179 -4.95 -22.19 -14.13
N SER A 180 -3.64 -22.12 -14.38
CA SER A 180 -2.60 -22.74 -13.58
C SER A 180 -1.29 -21.93 -13.63
N PHE A 181 -0.39 -22.21 -12.69
CA PHE A 181 0.97 -21.65 -12.73
C PHE A 181 1.75 -22.12 -13.97
N ASP A 182 1.49 -23.32 -14.45
CA ASP A 182 2.11 -23.83 -15.69
C ASP A 182 1.63 -23.07 -16.93
N ASP A 183 0.37 -22.62 -16.98
CA ASP A 183 -0.14 -21.73 -18.05
C ASP A 183 0.60 -20.39 -18.02
N PHE A 184 0.75 -19.80 -16.82
CA PHE A 184 1.57 -18.60 -16.66
C PHE A 184 3.01 -18.83 -17.14
N LEU A 185 3.65 -19.93 -16.73
CA LEU A 185 4.99 -20.28 -17.18
C LEU A 185 5.05 -20.45 -18.71
N ALA A 186 3.99 -20.99 -19.32
CA ALA A 186 3.93 -21.17 -20.77
C ALA A 186 3.95 -19.84 -21.54
N ALA A 187 3.45 -18.75 -20.96
CA ALA A 187 3.52 -17.41 -21.53
C ALA A 187 4.94 -16.80 -21.50
N LEU A 188 5.83 -17.32 -20.65
CA LEU A 188 7.18 -16.79 -20.51
C LEU A 188 8.13 -17.35 -21.58
N ALA A 189 9.20 -16.59 -21.88
CA ALA A 189 10.32 -17.04 -22.70
C ALA A 189 10.94 -18.31 -22.10
N SER A 190 11.34 -19.28 -22.95
CA SER A 190 11.79 -20.61 -22.55
C SER A 190 12.91 -20.58 -21.50
N ARG A 191 13.89 -19.67 -21.64
CA ARG A 191 14.98 -19.52 -20.67
C ARG A 191 14.47 -19.09 -19.29
N LYS A 192 13.53 -18.17 -19.23
CA LYS A 192 12.94 -17.66 -17.99
C LYS A 192 12.08 -18.73 -17.30
N ARG A 193 11.25 -19.42 -18.06
CA ARG A 193 10.46 -20.55 -17.57
C ARG A 193 11.33 -21.64 -16.92
N LYS A 194 12.42 -22.02 -17.58
CA LYS A 194 13.37 -23.01 -17.01
C LYS A 194 14.04 -22.51 -15.73
N ALA A 195 14.40 -21.23 -15.67
CA ALA A 195 15.01 -20.63 -14.49
C ALA A 195 14.03 -20.63 -13.29
N ILE A 196 12.79 -20.23 -13.49
CA ILE A 196 11.76 -20.20 -12.44
C ILE A 196 11.49 -21.63 -11.92
N ARG A 197 11.34 -22.63 -12.80
CA ARG A 197 11.15 -24.02 -12.34
C ARG A 197 12.30 -24.49 -11.46
N LYS A 198 13.54 -24.20 -11.85
CA LYS A 198 14.73 -24.57 -11.07
C LYS A 198 14.79 -23.81 -9.73
N GLU A 199 14.45 -22.53 -9.72
CA GLU A 199 14.37 -21.74 -8.47
C GLU A 199 13.34 -22.34 -7.52
N ARG A 200 12.13 -22.66 -8.00
CA ARG A 200 11.05 -23.26 -7.20
C ARG A 200 11.45 -24.63 -6.63
N GLU A 201 11.99 -25.50 -7.47
CA GLU A 201 12.46 -26.82 -7.06
C GLU A 201 13.51 -26.73 -5.94
N ALA A 202 14.48 -25.82 -6.09
CA ALA A 202 15.53 -25.63 -5.10
C ALA A 202 14.99 -25.00 -3.79
N ALA A 203 14.05 -24.05 -3.90
CA ALA A 203 13.50 -23.35 -2.76
C ALA A 203 12.70 -24.26 -1.82
N VAL A 204 11.94 -25.21 -2.37
CA VAL A 204 11.06 -26.07 -1.56
C VAL A 204 11.71 -27.41 -1.15
N ALA A 205 12.97 -27.65 -1.51
CA ALA A 205 13.65 -28.89 -1.19
C ALA A 205 13.73 -29.13 0.32
N GLY A 206 13.08 -30.20 0.81
CA GLY A 206 13.01 -30.53 2.24
C GLY A 206 12.15 -29.59 3.08
N LEU A 207 11.28 -28.80 2.45
CA LEU A 207 10.35 -27.89 3.13
C LEU A 207 8.91 -28.22 2.80
N THR A 208 8.01 -27.87 3.71
CA THR A 208 6.56 -27.89 3.50
C THR A 208 6.08 -26.45 3.39
N ILE A 209 5.37 -26.12 2.31
CA ILE A 209 4.74 -24.78 2.14
C ILE A 209 3.26 -24.91 2.52
N ARG A 210 2.82 -23.98 3.39
CA ARG A 210 1.43 -23.93 3.86
C ARG A 210 0.80 -22.59 3.52
N HIS A 211 -0.42 -22.64 2.99
CA HIS A 211 -1.29 -21.48 2.81
C HIS A 211 -2.32 -21.50 3.94
N LEU A 212 -2.28 -20.51 4.82
CA LEU A 212 -3.18 -20.40 5.95
C LEU A 212 -4.09 -19.17 5.79
N THR A 213 -5.37 -19.33 6.04
CA THR A 213 -6.37 -18.25 5.99
C THR A 213 -7.48 -18.52 7.01
N GLY A 214 -8.22 -17.50 7.41
CA GLY A 214 -9.33 -17.65 8.35
C GLY A 214 -8.90 -18.34 9.65
N THR A 215 -9.62 -19.36 10.04
CA THR A 215 -9.40 -20.15 11.28
C THR A 215 -8.18 -21.08 11.21
N ASP A 216 -7.56 -21.25 10.04
CA ASP A 216 -6.33 -22.04 9.93
C ASP A 216 -5.13 -21.31 10.54
N ILE A 217 -5.21 -19.97 10.65
CA ILE A 217 -4.18 -19.14 11.26
C ILE A 217 -4.41 -19.14 12.76
N ARG A 218 -3.57 -19.88 13.48
CA ARG A 218 -3.59 -20.00 14.94
C ARG A 218 -2.62 -19.03 15.61
N PRO A 219 -2.74 -18.77 16.93
CA PRO A 219 -1.85 -17.86 17.64
C PRO A 219 -0.36 -18.17 17.44
N GLU A 220 0.05 -19.45 17.45
CA GLU A 220 1.44 -19.84 17.23
C GLU A 220 1.99 -19.47 15.87
N HIS A 221 1.15 -19.37 14.83
CA HIS A 221 1.56 -18.91 13.51
C HIS A 221 1.86 -17.40 13.52
N TRP A 222 1.10 -16.62 14.29
CA TRP A 222 1.35 -15.19 14.46
C TRP A 222 2.61 -14.92 15.28
N ASP A 223 2.89 -15.71 16.31
CA ASP A 223 4.12 -15.59 17.10
C ASP A 223 5.36 -15.91 16.24
N ALA A 224 5.28 -16.94 15.41
CA ALA A 224 6.33 -17.26 14.46
C ALA A 224 6.53 -16.11 13.44
N PHE A 225 5.43 -15.62 12.86
CA PHE A 225 5.49 -14.52 11.90
C PHE A 225 6.01 -13.22 12.51
N TRP A 226 5.63 -12.92 13.76
CA TRP A 226 6.17 -11.77 14.50
C TRP A 226 7.69 -11.87 14.64
N THR A 227 8.20 -13.04 14.97
CA THR A 227 9.66 -13.28 15.04
C THR A 227 10.34 -13.00 13.71
N PHE A 228 9.77 -13.45 12.59
CA PHE A 228 10.29 -13.21 11.25
C PHE A 228 10.26 -11.71 10.88
N TYR A 229 9.14 -11.04 11.20
CA TYR A 229 8.95 -9.62 10.92
C TYR A 229 9.96 -8.76 11.68
N GLN A 230 10.21 -9.06 12.96
CA GLN A 230 11.21 -8.37 13.79
C GLN A 230 12.62 -8.53 13.24
N ASP A 231 13.02 -9.74 12.89
CA ASP A 231 14.35 -10.02 12.38
C ASP A 231 14.63 -9.28 11.06
N THR A 232 13.70 -9.34 10.13
CA THR A 232 13.81 -8.63 8.85
C THR A 232 13.77 -7.09 9.03
N GLY A 233 12.93 -6.59 9.91
CA GLY A 233 12.83 -5.16 10.23
C GLY A 233 14.13 -4.62 10.80
N SER A 234 14.73 -5.31 11.76
CA SER A 234 15.99 -4.90 12.38
C SER A 234 17.17 -4.88 11.41
N ARG A 235 17.21 -5.82 10.47
CA ARG A 235 18.27 -5.89 9.44
C ARG A 235 18.17 -4.84 8.35
N LYS A 236 16.93 -4.41 7.98
CA LYS A 236 16.72 -3.52 6.81
C LYS A 236 16.42 -2.07 7.17
N TRP A 237 15.65 -1.80 8.23
CA TRP A 237 15.02 -0.51 8.47
C TRP A 237 15.21 0.04 9.90
N GLY A 238 15.93 -0.68 10.74
CA GLY A 238 16.21 -0.31 12.14
C GLY A 238 15.10 -0.69 13.09
N GLN A 239 13.85 -0.33 12.83
CA GLN A 239 12.68 -0.72 13.64
C GLN A 239 11.46 -1.04 12.76
N PRO A 240 10.73 -2.12 13.07
CA PRO A 240 9.47 -2.44 12.42
C PRO A 240 8.40 -1.39 12.74
N TYR A 241 7.53 -1.09 11.79
CA TYR A 241 6.44 -0.11 11.96
C TYR A 241 5.26 -0.65 12.78
N LEU A 242 4.95 -1.95 12.62
CA LEU A 242 3.83 -2.59 13.30
C LEU A 242 4.24 -3.07 14.69
N THR A 243 3.32 -2.99 15.64
CA THR A 243 3.47 -3.58 16.96
C THR A 243 3.01 -5.05 16.97
N HIS A 244 3.42 -5.82 17.98
CA HIS A 244 2.94 -7.20 18.15
C HIS A 244 1.41 -7.28 18.25
N GLY A 245 0.77 -6.32 18.94
CA GLY A 245 -0.67 -6.26 19.11
C GLY A 245 -1.49 -6.09 17.83
N PHE A 246 -0.86 -5.67 16.73
CA PHE A 246 -1.55 -5.54 15.44
C PHE A 246 -2.00 -6.90 14.86
N PHE A 247 -1.19 -7.94 14.98
CA PHE A 247 -1.46 -9.23 14.34
C PHE A 247 -2.67 -9.98 14.92
N PRO A 248 -2.86 -10.05 16.26
CA PRO A 248 -4.10 -10.58 16.84
C PRO A 248 -5.34 -9.81 16.41
N LEU A 249 -5.29 -8.47 16.35
CA LEU A 249 -6.40 -7.64 15.89
C LEU A 249 -6.71 -7.87 14.40
N LEU A 250 -5.68 -8.05 13.57
CA LEU A 250 -5.85 -8.41 12.17
C LEU A 250 -6.54 -9.77 12.03
N ALA A 251 -6.13 -10.76 12.84
CA ALA A 251 -6.75 -12.08 12.86
C ALA A 251 -8.21 -12.04 13.33
N GLU A 252 -8.53 -11.25 14.35
CA GLU A 252 -9.88 -11.08 14.87
C GLU A 252 -10.84 -10.43 13.87
N ARG A 253 -10.37 -9.35 13.19
CA ARG A 253 -11.24 -8.48 12.41
C ARG A 253 -11.27 -8.78 10.93
N MET A 254 -10.23 -9.43 10.41
CA MET A 254 -9.98 -9.60 8.97
C MET A 254 -9.52 -11.01 8.59
N ALA A 255 -9.85 -12.04 9.39
CA ALA A 255 -9.38 -13.41 9.17
C ALA A 255 -9.54 -13.89 7.72
N ASP A 256 -10.70 -13.64 7.11
CA ASP A 256 -11.00 -14.07 5.73
C ASP A 256 -10.27 -13.24 4.65
N ARG A 257 -9.65 -12.12 5.05
CA ARG A 257 -8.87 -11.24 4.17
C ARG A 257 -7.36 -11.46 4.29
N VAL A 258 -6.93 -12.40 5.13
CA VAL A 258 -5.52 -12.72 5.35
C VAL A 258 -5.16 -14.01 4.64
N LEU A 259 -4.02 -14.00 3.96
CA LEU A 259 -3.32 -15.19 3.49
C LEU A 259 -1.90 -15.15 4.06
N LEU A 260 -1.62 -16.03 5.00
CA LEU A 260 -0.29 -16.25 5.55
C LEU A 260 0.34 -17.47 4.89
N ILE A 261 1.43 -17.26 4.15
CA ILE A 261 2.19 -18.33 3.50
C ILE A 261 3.40 -18.62 4.36
N LEU A 262 3.52 -19.85 4.87
CA LEU A 262 4.62 -20.29 5.72
C LEU A 262 5.43 -21.40 5.04
N ALA A 263 6.74 -21.35 5.19
CA ALA A 263 7.64 -22.45 4.92
C ALA A 263 8.04 -23.11 6.25
N GLU A 264 7.89 -24.43 6.31
CA GLU A 264 8.19 -25.23 7.49
C GLU A 264 9.28 -26.27 7.17
N ARG A 265 10.22 -26.44 8.10
CA ARG A 265 11.20 -27.51 8.14
C ARG A 265 10.92 -28.39 9.34
N ASP A 266 10.67 -29.68 9.11
CA ASP A 266 10.35 -30.65 10.19
C ASP A 266 9.20 -30.16 11.09
N GLY A 267 8.17 -29.51 10.50
CA GLY A 267 7.00 -28.97 11.21
C GLY A 267 7.26 -27.65 11.95
N ARG A 268 8.45 -27.05 11.81
CA ARG A 268 8.79 -25.77 12.42
C ARG A 268 8.81 -24.67 11.35
N PRO A 269 8.04 -23.58 11.51
CA PRO A 269 8.08 -22.42 10.64
C PRO A 269 9.48 -21.77 10.64
N ILE A 270 10.02 -21.48 9.45
CA ILE A 270 11.34 -20.85 9.26
C ILE A 270 11.27 -19.55 8.48
N GLU A 271 10.23 -19.37 7.66
CA GLU A 271 10.04 -18.20 6.82
C GLU A 271 8.54 -17.98 6.57
N GLY A 272 8.11 -16.73 6.41
CA GLY A 272 6.72 -16.42 6.16
C GLY A 272 6.49 -15.16 5.34
N ALA A 273 5.41 -15.16 4.56
CA ALA A 273 4.92 -14.03 3.78
C ALA A 273 3.45 -13.75 4.14
N LEU A 274 3.17 -12.53 4.60
CA LEU A 274 1.83 -12.05 4.91
C LEU A 274 1.25 -11.30 3.72
N ASN A 275 0.08 -11.73 3.28
CA ASN A 275 -0.67 -11.11 2.21
C ASN A 275 -2.07 -10.73 2.69
N LEU A 276 -2.65 -9.67 2.09
CA LEU A 276 -4.05 -9.32 2.25
C LEU A 276 -4.81 -9.55 0.94
N ILE A 277 -6.05 -10.01 1.06
CA ILE A 277 -6.91 -10.37 -0.07
C ILE A 277 -7.92 -9.25 -0.28
N GLY A 278 -7.83 -8.56 -1.43
CA GLY A 278 -8.84 -7.61 -1.90
C GLY A 278 -9.91 -8.27 -2.75
N ALA A 279 -10.73 -7.46 -3.41
CA ALA A 279 -11.80 -7.98 -4.28
C ALA A 279 -11.25 -8.72 -5.52
N ASP A 280 -10.16 -8.23 -6.09
CA ASP A 280 -9.54 -8.79 -7.30
C ASP A 280 -8.00 -8.81 -7.24
N THR A 281 -7.42 -8.40 -6.13
CA THR A 281 -5.97 -8.23 -5.96
C THR A 281 -5.48 -8.92 -4.70
N LEU A 282 -4.36 -9.64 -4.81
CA LEU A 282 -3.59 -10.14 -3.68
C LEU A 282 -2.44 -9.18 -3.39
N TYR A 283 -2.37 -8.69 -2.17
CA TYR A 283 -1.38 -7.71 -1.74
C TYR A 283 -0.33 -8.36 -0.85
N GLY A 284 0.86 -8.66 -1.39
CA GLY A 284 2.02 -9.08 -0.62
C GLY A 284 2.58 -7.93 0.20
N ARG A 285 2.63 -8.08 1.54
CA ARG A 285 2.97 -6.95 2.41
C ARG A 285 4.23 -7.13 3.22
N TYR A 286 4.26 -8.12 4.06
CA TYR A 286 5.36 -8.32 5.00
C TYR A 286 5.94 -9.71 4.81
N TRP A 287 7.25 -9.79 4.92
CA TRP A 287 8.02 -11.01 4.81
C TRP A 287 9.13 -11.02 5.86
N GLY A 288 9.47 -12.20 6.31
CA GLY A 288 10.64 -12.41 7.14
C GLY A 288 11.01 -13.87 7.29
N CYS A 289 12.21 -14.11 7.80
CA CYS A 289 12.75 -15.45 7.99
C CYS A 289 13.68 -15.50 9.20
N THR A 290 13.84 -16.67 9.78
CA THR A 290 14.87 -16.99 10.78
C THR A 290 16.01 -17.83 10.18
N GLU A 291 15.79 -18.43 9.00
CA GLU A 291 16.79 -19.19 8.27
C GLU A 291 16.85 -18.70 6.81
N GLU A 292 18.06 -18.46 6.30
CA GLU A 292 18.24 -18.10 4.89
C GLU A 292 18.30 -19.35 4.02
N VAL A 293 17.27 -19.55 3.19
CA VAL A 293 17.19 -20.62 2.20
C VAL A 293 17.24 -20.01 0.79
N PRO A 294 18.13 -20.47 -0.10
CA PRO A 294 18.21 -19.92 -1.45
C PRO A 294 16.88 -19.94 -2.18
N PHE A 295 16.49 -18.80 -2.76
CA PHE A 295 15.26 -18.59 -3.53
C PHE A 295 13.94 -18.68 -2.74
N LEU A 296 13.93 -19.03 -1.45
CA LEU A 296 12.71 -19.20 -0.67
C LEU A 296 11.91 -17.90 -0.55
N HIS A 297 12.60 -16.76 -0.39
CA HIS A 297 11.95 -15.46 -0.47
C HIS A 297 11.15 -15.27 -1.78
N PHE A 298 11.70 -15.66 -2.91
CA PHE A 298 11.00 -15.56 -4.20
C PHE A 298 9.85 -16.54 -4.29
N GLU A 299 10.04 -17.74 -3.76
CA GLU A 299 8.98 -18.74 -3.69
C GLU A 299 7.78 -18.22 -2.91
N LEU A 300 7.96 -17.75 -1.67
CA LEU A 300 6.86 -17.32 -0.82
C LEU A 300 6.22 -16.01 -1.28
N CYS A 301 7.04 -15.00 -1.64
CA CYS A 301 6.55 -13.67 -1.93
C CYS A 301 6.00 -13.49 -3.35
N TYR A 302 6.43 -14.32 -4.31
CA TYR A 302 6.05 -14.15 -5.71
C TYR A 302 5.37 -15.39 -6.29
N TYR A 303 5.98 -16.56 -6.23
CA TYR A 303 5.43 -17.72 -6.92
C TYR A 303 4.21 -18.29 -6.20
N GLN A 304 4.26 -18.44 -4.90
CA GLN A 304 3.11 -18.88 -4.10
C GLN A 304 1.98 -17.83 -4.09
N ALA A 305 2.32 -16.54 -4.17
CA ALA A 305 1.33 -15.48 -4.30
C ALA A 305 0.61 -15.54 -5.65
N ILE A 306 1.32 -15.83 -6.75
CA ILE A 306 0.73 -16.06 -8.08
C ILE A 306 -0.16 -17.31 -8.05
N ASP A 307 0.32 -18.44 -7.50
CA ASP A 307 -0.47 -19.66 -7.33
C ASP A 307 -1.78 -19.39 -6.57
N ALA A 308 -1.68 -18.66 -5.46
CA ALA A 308 -2.82 -18.30 -4.64
C ALA A 308 -3.80 -17.37 -5.36
N ALA A 309 -3.31 -16.42 -6.17
CA ALA A 309 -4.13 -15.52 -6.96
C ALA A 309 -4.88 -16.28 -8.07
N ILE A 310 -4.20 -17.17 -8.80
CA ILE A 310 -4.83 -18.02 -9.83
C ILE A 310 -5.92 -18.90 -9.20
N ALA A 311 -5.61 -19.57 -8.10
CA ALA A 311 -6.55 -20.47 -7.43
C ALA A 311 -7.81 -19.76 -6.91
N ARG A 312 -7.71 -18.45 -6.62
CA ARG A 312 -8.81 -17.60 -6.14
C ARG A 312 -9.49 -16.80 -7.25
N GLY A 313 -9.04 -16.91 -8.50
CA GLY A 313 -9.55 -16.11 -9.61
C GLY A 313 -9.25 -14.61 -9.51
N LEU A 314 -8.22 -14.23 -8.76
CA LEU A 314 -7.79 -12.84 -8.63
C LEU A 314 -7.08 -12.36 -9.89
N LYS A 315 -7.22 -11.07 -10.18
CA LYS A 315 -6.66 -10.46 -11.40
C LYS A 315 -5.22 -10.01 -11.24
N THR A 316 -4.82 -9.62 -10.03
CA THR A 316 -3.55 -8.93 -9.79
C THR A 316 -2.85 -9.46 -8.54
N VAL A 317 -1.51 -9.47 -8.58
CA VAL A 317 -0.67 -9.59 -7.38
C VAL A 317 0.22 -8.37 -7.29
N GLU A 318 0.12 -7.65 -6.18
CA GLU A 318 1.02 -6.56 -5.80
C GLU A 318 2.02 -7.08 -4.76
N ALA A 319 3.30 -6.87 -5.00
CA ALA A 319 4.36 -7.42 -4.15
C ALA A 319 5.25 -6.32 -3.53
N GLY A 320 4.64 -5.20 -3.10
CA GLY A 320 5.30 -4.07 -2.47
C GLY A 320 5.99 -3.10 -3.44
N ALA A 321 6.58 -2.01 -2.90
CA ALA A 321 6.97 -0.83 -3.67
C ALA A 321 8.21 -1.00 -4.56
N GLN A 322 9.18 -1.83 -4.19
CA GLN A 322 10.49 -1.87 -4.84
C GLN A 322 10.85 -3.25 -5.39
N GLY A 323 11.78 -3.30 -6.35
CA GLY A 323 12.45 -4.52 -6.77
C GLY A 323 12.33 -4.86 -8.25
N GLU A 324 13.27 -4.40 -9.07
CA GLU A 324 13.39 -4.76 -10.50
C GLU A 324 13.55 -6.28 -10.72
N HIS A 325 14.04 -7.01 -9.70
CA HIS A 325 14.13 -8.49 -9.74
C HIS A 325 12.77 -9.17 -9.92
N LYS A 326 11.66 -8.48 -9.62
CA LYS A 326 10.27 -8.93 -9.86
C LYS A 326 9.99 -9.08 -11.36
N LEU A 327 10.61 -8.23 -12.19
CA LEU A 327 10.45 -8.27 -13.64
C LEU A 327 10.81 -9.65 -14.21
N ALA A 328 11.94 -10.24 -13.74
CA ALA A 328 12.35 -11.57 -14.17
C ALA A 328 11.33 -12.68 -13.82
N ARG A 329 10.36 -12.40 -12.95
CA ARG A 329 9.33 -13.30 -12.42
C ARG A 329 7.92 -13.00 -12.95
N GLY A 330 7.83 -12.17 -14.00
CA GLY A 330 6.56 -11.90 -14.68
C GLY A 330 5.75 -10.73 -14.11
N TYR A 331 6.29 -10.00 -13.15
CA TYR A 331 5.72 -8.72 -12.73
C TYR A 331 6.16 -7.64 -13.72
N VAL A 332 5.26 -6.76 -14.08
CA VAL A 332 5.53 -5.67 -15.02
C VAL A 332 5.44 -4.31 -14.32
N PRO A 333 6.18 -3.29 -14.81
CA PRO A 333 6.06 -1.95 -14.26
C PRO A 333 4.66 -1.39 -14.49
N VAL A 334 4.10 -0.79 -13.45
CA VAL A 334 2.83 -0.07 -13.48
C VAL A 334 3.01 1.30 -12.84
N PRO A 335 2.38 2.35 -13.39
CA PRO A 335 2.45 3.67 -12.79
C PRO A 335 1.67 3.70 -11.47
N THR A 336 2.17 4.49 -10.53
CA THR A 336 1.49 4.86 -9.28
C THR A 336 1.49 6.36 -9.14
N TRP A 337 0.47 6.92 -8.49
CA TRP A 337 0.32 8.36 -8.41
C TRP A 337 0.21 8.83 -6.97
N SER A 338 0.71 10.03 -6.74
CA SER A 338 0.48 10.81 -5.55
C SER A 338 0.18 12.26 -5.91
N ALA A 339 -0.59 12.93 -5.07
CA ALA A 339 -0.93 14.34 -5.24
C ALA A 339 -0.47 15.15 -4.03
N HIS A 340 -0.03 16.39 -4.27
CA HIS A 340 0.65 17.19 -3.28
C HIS A 340 0.13 18.63 -3.32
N TYR A 341 -0.41 19.10 -2.19
CA TYR A 341 -0.77 20.48 -1.94
C TYR A 341 0.34 21.18 -1.16
N ILE A 342 0.85 22.26 -1.69
CA ILE A 342 1.93 23.05 -1.10
C ILE A 342 1.43 24.49 -0.97
N PRO A 343 1.21 25.01 0.27
CA PRO A 343 0.69 26.36 0.49
C PRO A 343 1.65 27.46 0.02
N ASP A 344 2.95 27.32 0.29
CA ASP A 344 3.95 28.31 -0.09
C ASP A 344 4.14 28.36 -1.61
N PRO A 345 3.92 29.51 -2.28
CA PRO A 345 3.99 29.61 -3.74
C PRO A 345 5.40 29.39 -4.30
N GLY A 346 6.44 29.75 -3.55
CA GLY A 346 7.84 29.58 -3.95
C GLY A 346 8.24 28.10 -3.93
N PHE A 347 7.95 27.45 -2.82
CA PHE A 347 8.19 26.03 -2.63
C PHE A 347 7.36 25.18 -3.61
N ARG A 348 6.07 25.51 -3.80
CA ARG A 348 5.20 24.87 -4.79
C ARG A 348 5.79 24.93 -6.20
N ARG A 349 6.32 26.10 -6.61
CA ARG A 349 6.96 26.25 -7.93
C ARG A 349 8.19 25.36 -8.05
N ALA A 350 9.06 25.38 -7.03
CA ALA A 350 10.28 24.57 -7.04
C ALA A 350 9.98 23.06 -7.15
N ILE A 351 8.96 22.58 -6.41
CA ILE A 351 8.50 21.18 -6.51
C ILE A 351 7.88 20.92 -7.88
N GLY A 352 7.06 21.81 -8.43
CA GLY A 352 6.48 21.66 -9.76
C GLY A 352 7.55 21.48 -10.85
N ASP A 353 8.58 22.34 -10.84
CA ASP A 353 9.72 22.24 -11.77
C ASP A 353 10.51 20.93 -11.60
N PHE A 354 10.64 20.45 -10.39
CA PHE A 354 11.26 19.14 -10.10
C PHE A 354 10.42 17.99 -10.69
N LEU A 355 9.10 18.00 -10.45
CA LEU A 355 8.19 16.92 -10.87
C LEU A 355 8.10 16.80 -12.41
N VAL A 356 8.20 17.89 -13.16
CA VAL A 356 8.26 17.84 -14.63
C VAL A 356 9.45 17.01 -15.11
N ARG A 357 10.63 17.21 -14.49
CA ARG A 357 11.85 16.48 -14.85
C ARG A 357 11.81 15.02 -14.37
N GLU A 358 11.31 14.80 -13.14
CA GLU A 358 11.18 13.46 -12.58
C GLU A 358 10.24 12.59 -13.42
N ARG A 359 9.07 13.12 -13.82
CA ARG A 359 8.10 12.40 -14.66
C ARG A 359 8.72 11.90 -15.96
N ALA A 360 9.44 12.75 -16.68
CA ALA A 360 10.11 12.35 -17.93
C ALA A 360 11.12 11.22 -17.70
N ALA A 361 11.83 11.22 -16.56
CA ALA A 361 12.76 10.15 -16.20
C ALA A 361 12.03 8.84 -15.85
N VAL A 362 10.93 8.91 -15.11
CA VAL A 362 10.09 7.74 -14.75
C VAL A 362 9.47 7.11 -15.99
N GLU A 363 8.90 7.91 -16.89
CA GLU A 363 8.33 7.44 -18.17
C GLU A 363 9.38 6.71 -19.01
N HIS A 364 10.58 7.30 -19.15
CA HIS A 364 11.68 6.66 -19.86
C HIS A 364 12.11 5.35 -19.22
N GLN A 365 12.26 5.32 -17.89
CA GLN A 365 12.61 4.11 -17.14
C GLN A 365 11.55 3.03 -17.32
N ASN A 366 10.26 3.36 -17.21
CA ASN A 366 9.16 2.42 -17.39
C ASN A 366 9.14 1.82 -18.80
N ALA A 367 9.41 2.61 -19.83
CA ALA A 367 9.53 2.12 -21.21
C ALA A 367 10.66 1.10 -21.33
N CYS A 368 11.87 1.42 -20.84
CA CYS A 368 13.01 0.51 -20.85
C CYS A 368 12.74 -0.79 -20.06
N LEU A 369 12.10 -0.70 -18.89
CA LEU A 369 11.76 -1.87 -18.08
C LEU A 369 10.71 -2.76 -18.75
N SER A 370 9.75 -2.18 -19.45
CA SER A 370 8.73 -2.93 -20.19
C SER A 370 9.33 -3.77 -21.33
N GLU A 371 10.39 -3.28 -22.00
CA GLU A 371 11.10 -4.05 -23.02
C GLU A 371 11.84 -5.29 -22.46
N LEU A 372 12.17 -5.26 -21.16
CA LEU A 372 12.84 -6.36 -20.44
C LEU A 372 11.86 -7.39 -19.87
N ALA A 373 10.56 -7.22 -20.08
CA ALA A 373 9.54 -8.16 -19.60
C ALA A 373 9.82 -9.59 -20.09
N PRO A 374 9.61 -10.61 -19.25
CA PRO A 374 10.06 -11.98 -19.53
C PRO A 374 9.15 -12.76 -20.49
N PHE A 375 8.10 -12.14 -21.00
CA PHE A 375 7.10 -12.76 -21.87
C PHE A 375 7.63 -13.04 -23.28
N ARG A 376 6.96 -13.94 -23.99
CA ARG A 376 7.28 -14.21 -25.42
C ARG A 376 6.98 -12.98 -26.25
N LYS A 377 7.90 -12.62 -27.14
CA LYS A 377 7.65 -11.55 -28.11
C LYS A 377 6.69 -12.07 -29.18
N GLY A 378 5.52 -11.47 -29.32
CA GLY A 378 4.57 -11.76 -30.41
C GLY A 378 3.18 -12.26 -29.98
N GLU A 379 2.86 -12.32 -28.69
CA GLU A 379 1.53 -12.66 -28.17
C GLU A 379 1.08 -11.56 -27.17
N ALA A 380 0.99 -10.31 -27.64
CA ALA A 380 0.39 -9.20 -26.91
C ALA A 380 -0.83 -8.69 -27.68
#